data_e41f1a5575f8344c56371b06753c4415
#
_entry.id   e41f1a5575f8344c56371b06753c4415
#
_cell.length_a   1.000
_cell.length_b   1.000
_cell.length_c   1.000
_cell.angle_alpha   90.00
_cell.angle_beta   90.00
_cell.angle_gamma   90.00
#
_symmetry.space_group_name_H-M   'P 1'
#
loop_
_entity.id
_entity.type
_entity.pdbx_description
1 polymer ?
#
loop_
_entity_poly.entity_id
_entity_poly.type
_entity_poly.pdbx_seq_one_letter_code
_entity_poly.pdbx_strand_id
1 'polypeptide(L)'
;MANPLIASDGYDGHAPGLQVTENELWLLSYYRESELAGALLMGRLARETDDDDLRVRLTEHCAEEARHAWAWTETILRVGGTPRRVSETYQSRYHAAVGNPSNLLEVLALTQIFERRVVRHFKAHLAWPGTHPEVARTLQQLIDEEVGHIRWVKDRLDAYGATHGDLVVREMLDRFKRIDEQVYNGLRQYADCFEMVAGPKKDSTDSIENRLRRVAAESLGLAPSELRFDASLAELGVDSLDLVVFMMAVEDEFSVEFTREDQKSLKSLGDLLARLKDRGVSEASGVLKRGAVSELR
;
A
#
# COMPACT_ATOMS: atom_id res chain seq x y z
N MET A 1 16.14 -24.72 -26.28
CA MET A 1 16.05 -23.63 -27.26
C MET A 1 16.01 -22.33 -26.47
N ALA A 2 16.98 -21.45 -26.65
CA ALA A 2 17.01 -20.18 -25.93
C ALA A 2 15.86 -19.28 -26.40
N ASN A 3 15.21 -18.58 -25.47
CA ASN A 3 14.11 -17.65 -25.75
C ASN A 3 14.68 -16.44 -26.51
N PRO A 4 14.25 -16.12 -27.75
CA PRO A 4 14.85 -15.07 -28.59
C PRO A 4 14.44 -13.63 -28.16
N LEU A 5 13.66 -13.47 -27.08
CA LEU A 5 13.15 -12.17 -26.64
C LEU A 5 14.03 -11.45 -25.60
N ILE A 6 15.14 -12.07 -25.19
CA ILE A 6 16.06 -11.44 -24.23
C ILE A 6 17.43 -11.41 -24.89
N ALA A 7 17.86 -10.23 -25.37
CA ALA A 7 19.24 -10.01 -25.72
C ALA A 7 20.08 -10.19 -24.45
N SER A 8 20.93 -11.19 -24.40
CA SER A 8 21.91 -11.37 -23.35
C SER A 8 23.01 -10.32 -23.51
N ASP A 9 22.79 -9.14 -22.96
CA ASP A 9 23.91 -8.28 -22.61
C ASP A 9 24.63 -8.98 -21.47
N GLY A 10 25.84 -9.48 -21.77
CA GLY A 10 26.64 -10.32 -20.89
C GLY A 10 26.96 -9.63 -19.59
N TYR A 11 26.14 -9.88 -18.57
CA TYR A 11 26.42 -9.55 -17.18
C TYR A 11 26.88 -10.84 -16.47
N ASP A 12 28.17 -11.21 -16.70
CA ASP A 12 28.86 -12.20 -15.89
C ASP A 12 29.33 -11.61 -14.57
N GLY A 13 28.37 -11.29 -13.71
CA GLY A 13 28.63 -10.72 -12.39
C GLY A 13 27.79 -11.41 -11.31
N HIS A 14 27.85 -12.73 -11.23
CA HIS A 14 27.30 -13.44 -10.08
C HIS A 14 28.22 -13.24 -8.89
N ALA A 15 27.83 -12.29 -8.01
CA ALA A 15 28.34 -12.31 -6.65
C ALA A 15 27.88 -13.65 -6.01
N PRO A 16 28.78 -14.49 -5.49
CA PRO A 16 28.36 -15.72 -4.84
C PRO A 16 27.70 -15.37 -3.52
N GLY A 17 26.39 -15.57 -3.39
CA GLY A 17 25.82 -15.55 -2.06
C GLY A 17 24.33 -15.37 -1.86
N LEU A 18 23.60 -14.68 -2.71
CA LEU A 18 22.16 -14.51 -2.49
C LEU A 18 21.37 -15.23 -3.61
N GLN A 19 20.92 -16.43 -3.31
CA GLN A 19 19.91 -17.08 -4.14
C GLN A 19 18.52 -16.74 -3.61
N VAL A 20 17.62 -16.33 -4.51
CA VAL A 20 16.20 -16.14 -4.20
C VAL A 20 15.62 -17.49 -3.74
N THR A 21 14.97 -17.50 -2.59
CA THR A 21 14.34 -18.70 -2.03
C THR A 21 13.09 -19.08 -2.85
N GLU A 22 12.65 -20.32 -2.71
CA GLU A 22 11.40 -20.78 -3.32
C GLU A 22 10.18 -19.97 -2.86
N ASN A 23 10.16 -19.57 -1.58
CA ASN A 23 9.10 -18.75 -1.00
C ASN A 23 9.13 -17.32 -1.56
N GLU A 24 10.32 -16.75 -1.72
CA GLU A 24 10.48 -15.42 -2.34
C GLU A 24 10.08 -15.48 -3.81
N LEU A 25 10.50 -16.50 -4.57
CA LEU A 25 10.11 -16.66 -5.98
C LEU A 25 8.58 -16.81 -6.13
N TRP A 26 7.94 -17.51 -5.20
CA TRP A 26 6.47 -17.57 -5.16
C TRP A 26 5.87 -16.19 -4.88
N LEU A 27 6.44 -15.44 -3.94
CA LEU A 27 5.97 -14.08 -3.59
C LEU A 27 6.13 -13.11 -4.77
N LEU A 28 7.27 -13.14 -5.49
CA LEU A 28 7.46 -12.34 -6.71
C LEU A 28 6.43 -12.71 -7.79
N SER A 29 6.13 -13.99 -7.93
CA SER A 29 5.08 -14.45 -8.86
C SER A 29 3.69 -14.02 -8.43
N TYR A 30 3.43 -13.96 -7.12
CA TYR A 30 2.21 -13.43 -6.55
C TYR A 30 2.06 -11.93 -6.84
N TYR A 31 3.11 -11.12 -6.65
CA TYR A 31 3.10 -9.70 -7.04
C TYR A 31 2.76 -9.55 -8.53
N ARG A 32 3.52 -10.21 -9.39
CA ARG A 32 3.28 -10.22 -10.84
C ARG A 32 1.81 -10.53 -11.21
N GLU A 33 1.22 -11.53 -10.59
CA GLU A 33 -0.16 -11.94 -10.86
C GLU A 33 -1.18 -10.92 -10.33
N SER A 34 -0.86 -10.27 -9.21
CA SER A 34 -1.68 -9.19 -8.65
C SER A 34 -1.71 -7.97 -9.57
N GLU A 35 -0.55 -7.55 -10.11
CA GLU A 35 -0.48 -6.44 -11.09
C GLU A 35 -1.25 -6.78 -12.39
N LEU A 36 -1.15 -8.02 -12.89
CA LEU A 36 -1.95 -8.43 -14.04
C LEU A 36 -3.45 -8.36 -13.77
N ALA A 37 -3.87 -8.77 -12.57
CA ALA A 37 -5.28 -8.68 -12.17
C ALA A 37 -5.72 -7.21 -12.04
N GLY A 38 -4.85 -6.33 -11.50
CA GLY A 38 -5.04 -4.88 -11.45
C GLY A 38 -5.23 -4.29 -12.84
N ALA A 39 -4.31 -4.55 -13.76
CA ALA A 39 -4.39 -4.09 -15.14
C ALA A 39 -5.72 -4.48 -15.82
N LEU A 40 -6.13 -5.74 -15.68
CA LEU A 40 -7.39 -6.23 -16.25
C LEU A 40 -8.62 -5.54 -15.63
N LEU A 41 -8.60 -5.29 -14.32
CA LEU A 41 -9.67 -4.56 -13.64
C LEU A 41 -9.75 -3.11 -14.15
N MET A 42 -8.63 -2.38 -14.16
CA MET A 42 -8.57 -0.98 -14.60
C MET A 42 -8.98 -0.84 -16.06
N GLY A 43 -8.50 -1.74 -16.94
CA GLY A 43 -8.87 -1.74 -18.35
C GLY A 43 -10.35 -2.02 -18.59
N ARG A 44 -10.97 -2.89 -17.78
CA ARG A 44 -12.41 -3.12 -17.81
C ARG A 44 -13.17 -1.86 -17.37
N LEU A 45 -12.81 -1.28 -16.22
CA LEU A 45 -13.46 -0.09 -15.69
C LEU A 45 -13.32 1.12 -16.62
N ALA A 46 -12.17 1.29 -17.29
CA ALA A 46 -11.97 2.31 -18.32
C ALA A 46 -12.94 2.19 -19.50
N ARG A 47 -13.37 0.98 -19.83
CA ARG A 47 -14.35 0.73 -20.90
C ARG A 47 -15.80 0.93 -20.45
N GLU A 48 -16.08 0.74 -19.17
CA GLU A 48 -17.44 0.78 -18.61
C GLU A 48 -17.83 2.16 -18.08
N THR A 49 -16.85 3.06 -17.79
CA THR A 49 -17.15 4.40 -17.25
C THR A 49 -17.67 5.38 -18.30
N ASP A 50 -18.65 6.19 -17.93
CA ASP A 50 -19.16 7.32 -18.73
C ASP A 50 -18.41 8.64 -18.45
N ASP A 51 -17.55 8.70 -17.43
CA ASP A 51 -16.71 9.85 -17.07
C ASP A 51 -15.43 9.85 -17.91
N ASP A 52 -15.26 10.83 -18.79
CA ASP A 52 -14.15 10.91 -19.73
C ASP A 52 -12.80 11.10 -19.02
N ASP A 53 -12.73 11.92 -17.96
CA ASP A 53 -11.51 12.12 -17.18
C ASP A 53 -11.11 10.85 -16.42
N LEU A 54 -12.10 10.18 -15.85
CA LEU A 54 -11.87 8.90 -15.19
C LEU A 54 -11.41 7.83 -16.19
N ARG A 55 -11.99 7.80 -17.38
CA ARG A 55 -11.59 6.88 -18.47
C ARG A 55 -10.10 7.04 -18.82
N VAL A 56 -9.62 8.27 -18.94
CA VAL A 56 -8.20 8.56 -19.21
C VAL A 56 -7.34 8.02 -18.06
N ARG A 57 -7.67 8.35 -16.83
CA ARG A 57 -6.91 7.91 -15.64
C ARG A 57 -6.89 6.39 -15.45
N LEU A 58 -8.02 5.72 -15.64
CA LEU A 58 -8.09 4.27 -15.57
C LEU A 58 -7.30 3.60 -16.71
N THR A 59 -7.24 4.22 -17.89
CA THR A 59 -6.42 3.70 -19.00
C THR A 59 -4.94 3.84 -18.72
N GLU A 60 -4.50 4.98 -18.17
CA GLU A 60 -3.13 5.22 -17.73
C GLU A 60 -2.73 4.19 -16.66
N HIS A 61 -3.53 4.06 -15.60
CA HIS A 61 -3.32 3.10 -14.51
C HIS A 61 -3.24 1.65 -15.04
N CYS A 62 -4.15 1.24 -15.94
CA CYS A 62 -4.09 -0.07 -16.58
C CYS A 62 -2.74 -0.32 -17.29
N ALA A 63 -2.20 0.69 -17.98
CA ALA A 63 -0.92 0.58 -18.65
C ALA A 63 0.25 0.48 -17.65
N GLU A 64 0.15 1.17 -16.52
CA GLU A 64 1.13 1.15 -15.43
C GLU A 64 1.16 -0.23 -14.77
N GLU A 65 0.03 -0.76 -14.33
CA GLU A 65 -0.10 -2.10 -13.78
C GLU A 65 0.49 -3.19 -14.71
N ALA A 66 0.24 -3.09 -16.02
CA ALA A 66 0.81 -4.01 -16.99
C ALA A 66 2.35 -3.90 -17.07
N ARG A 67 2.91 -2.68 -16.92
CA ARG A 67 4.38 -2.48 -16.82
C ARG A 67 4.94 -3.04 -15.52
N HIS A 68 4.24 -2.88 -14.38
CA HIS A 68 4.63 -3.46 -13.11
C HIS A 68 4.70 -5.00 -13.20
N ALA A 69 3.68 -5.62 -13.79
CA ALA A 69 3.67 -7.06 -14.03
C ALA A 69 4.86 -7.51 -14.91
N TRP A 70 5.24 -6.69 -15.90
CA TRP A 70 6.41 -6.95 -16.73
C TRP A 70 7.72 -6.79 -15.93
N ALA A 71 7.85 -5.74 -15.13
CA ALA A 71 9.02 -5.53 -14.26
C ALA A 71 9.25 -6.71 -13.31
N TRP A 72 8.18 -7.24 -12.69
CA TRP A 72 8.27 -8.46 -11.90
C TRP A 72 8.66 -9.68 -12.73
N THR A 73 8.15 -9.81 -13.95
CA THR A 73 8.54 -10.89 -14.86
C THR A 73 10.03 -10.85 -15.17
N GLU A 74 10.56 -9.68 -15.53
CA GLU A 74 11.99 -9.48 -15.79
C GLU A 74 12.84 -9.77 -14.54
N THR A 75 12.41 -9.31 -13.38
CA THR A 75 13.11 -9.55 -12.11
C THR A 75 13.20 -11.05 -11.80
N ILE A 76 12.10 -11.80 -11.94
CA ILE A 76 12.07 -13.25 -11.77
C ILE A 76 13.06 -13.93 -12.72
N LEU A 77 13.13 -13.50 -13.97
CA LEU A 77 14.06 -14.06 -14.95
C LEU A 77 15.52 -13.70 -14.63
N ARG A 78 15.80 -12.47 -14.19
CA ARG A 78 17.15 -12.02 -13.81
C ARG A 78 17.71 -12.76 -12.60
N VAL A 79 16.85 -13.13 -11.65
CA VAL A 79 17.26 -13.95 -10.48
C VAL A 79 17.32 -15.45 -10.80
N GLY A 80 17.19 -15.84 -12.07
CA GLY A 80 17.29 -17.21 -12.54
C GLY A 80 16.04 -18.05 -12.34
N GLY A 81 14.92 -17.42 -11.96
CA GLY A 81 13.64 -18.08 -11.77
C GLY A 81 12.77 -18.14 -13.02
N THR A 82 11.56 -18.70 -12.85
CA THR A 82 10.49 -18.69 -13.85
C THR A 82 9.19 -18.27 -13.16
N PRO A 83 8.37 -17.38 -13.75
CA PRO A 83 7.10 -17.01 -13.18
C PRO A 83 6.22 -18.22 -12.89
N ARG A 84 5.76 -18.35 -11.66
CA ARG A 84 4.89 -19.43 -11.21
C ARG A 84 3.43 -19.06 -11.43
N ARG A 85 2.60 -20.07 -11.64
CA ARG A 85 1.16 -19.86 -11.64
C ARG A 85 0.67 -19.70 -10.20
N VAL A 86 0.04 -18.58 -9.90
CA VAL A 86 -0.65 -18.32 -8.64
C VAL A 86 -2.15 -18.39 -8.91
N SER A 87 -2.83 -19.35 -8.30
CA SER A 87 -4.25 -19.60 -8.55
C SER A 87 -5.18 -18.70 -7.72
N GLU A 88 -4.69 -18.21 -6.60
CA GLU A 88 -5.46 -17.36 -5.69
C GLU A 88 -4.67 -16.09 -5.38
N THR A 89 -5.06 -15.01 -6.02
CA THR A 89 -4.55 -13.67 -5.70
C THR A 89 -5.41 -13.02 -4.62
N TYR A 90 -4.91 -11.95 -4.04
CA TYR A 90 -5.68 -11.08 -3.16
C TYR A 90 -6.95 -10.57 -3.87
N GLN A 91 -6.84 -10.14 -5.11
CA GLN A 91 -7.94 -9.62 -5.91
C GLN A 91 -9.02 -10.70 -6.16
N SER A 92 -8.61 -11.95 -6.45
CA SER A 92 -9.58 -13.05 -6.67
C SER A 92 -10.37 -13.38 -5.41
N ARG A 93 -9.73 -13.35 -4.24
CA ARG A 93 -10.39 -13.54 -2.94
C ARG A 93 -11.31 -12.37 -2.61
N TYR A 94 -10.88 -11.17 -2.92
CA TYR A 94 -11.68 -9.97 -2.72
C TYR A 94 -12.94 -10.00 -3.60
N HIS A 95 -12.78 -10.35 -4.88
CA HIS A 95 -13.91 -10.55 -5.78
C HIS A 95 -14.88 -11.61 -5.27
N ALA A 96 -14.40 -12.73 -4.72
CA ALA A 96 -15.25 -13.74 -4.11
C ALA A 96 -16.01 -13.22 -2.88
N ALA A 97 -15.45 -12.27 -2.14
CA ALA A 97 -16.07 -11.71 -0.94
C ALA A 97 -17.12 -10.63 -1.24
N VAL A 98 -16.91 -9.77 -2.23
CA VAL A 98 -17.75 -8.58 -2.48
C VAL A 98 -18.29 -8.45 -3.91
N GLY A 99 -17.85 -9.30 -4.83
CA GLY A 99 -18.18 -9.18 -6.25
C GLY A 99 -17.43 -8.04 -6.95
N ASN A 100 -17.97 -7.58 -8.08
CA ASN A 100 -17.44 -6.45 -8.80
C ASN A 100 -17.93 -5.13 -8.16
N PRO A 101 -17.09 -4.08 -8.13
CA PRO A 101 -17.55 -2.74 -7.78
C PRO A 101 -18.74 -2.32 -8.66
N SER A 102 -19.77 -1.75 -8.04
CA SER A 102 -21.04 -1.41 -8.68
C SER A 102 -21.19 0.08 -9.02
N ASN A 103 -20.30 0.93 -8.47
CA ASN A 103 -20.33 2.37 -8.65
C ASN A 103 -18.92 2.97 -8.49
N LEU A 104 -18.78 4.25 -8.87
CA LEU A 104 -17.51 4.97 -8.81
C LEU A 104 -16.87 4.96 -7.40
N LEU A 105 -17.66 5.20 -6.37
CA LEU A 105 -17.12 5.25 -5.00
C LEU A 105 -16.54 3.90 -4.58
N GLU A 106 -17.20 2.80 -4.90
CA GLU A 106 -16.68 1.45 -4.63
C GLU A 106 -15.38 1.17 -5.40
N VAL A 107 -15.29 1.60 -6.67
CA VAL A 107 -14.06 1.49 -7.47
C VAL A 107 -12.91 2.24 -6.79
N LEU A 108 -13.11 3.53 -6.49
CA LEU A 108 -12.08 4.36 -5.89
C LEU A 108 -11.66 3.85 -4.49
N ALA A 109 -12.62 3.47 -3.64
CA ALA A 109 -12.32 2.96 -2.31
C ALA A 109 -11.57 1.63 -2.36
N LEU A 110 -11.96 0.72 -3.27
CA LEU A 110 -11.28 -0.56 -3.48
C LEU A 110 -9.84 -0.34 -3.95
N THR A 111 -9.65 0.50 -4.98
CA THR A 111 -8.31 0.82 -5.50
C THR A 111 -7.45 1.42 -4.40
N GLN A 112 -7.95 2.40 -3.63
CA GLN A 112 -7.23 3.01 -2.51
C GLN A 112 -6.73 1.96 -1.49
N ILE A 113 -7.54 0.98 -1.17
CA ILE A 113 -7.17 -0.08 -0.22
C ILE A 113 -6.11 -1.01 -0.82
N PHE A 114 -6.22 -1.34 -2.11
CA PHE A 114 -5.27 -2.22 -2.78
C PHE A 114 -3.89 -1.58 -2.88
N GLU A 115 -3.79 -0.35 -3.40
CA GLU A 115 -2.52 0.36 -3.56
C GLU A 115 -1.79 0.54 -2.23
N ARG A 116 -2.52 0.94 -1.18
CA ARG A 116 -1.94 1.06 0.18
C ARG A 116 -1.39 -0.26 0.69
N ARG A 117 -2.04 -1.38 0.40
CA ARG A 117 -1.54 -2.71 0.78
C ARG A 117 -0.30 -3.10 -0.01
N VAL A 118 -0.30 -2.85 -1.31
CA VAL A 118 0.85 -3.11 -2.19
C VAL A 118 2.08 -2.37 -1.69
N VAL A 119 1.98 -1.06 -1.49
CA VAL A 119 3.10 -0.24 -0.97
C VAL A 119 3.60 -0.75 0.38
N ARG A 120 2.71 -1.15 1.29
CA ARG A 120 3.08 -1.71 2.59
C ARG A 120 3.86 -3.03 2.43
N HIS A 121 3.39 -3.91 1.56
CA HIS A 121 4.06 -5.18 1.29
C HIS A 121 5.44 -4.95 0.66
N PHE A 122 5.54 -4.07 -0.33
CA PHE A 122 6.79 -3.75 -1.00
C PHE A 122 7.82 -3.15 -0.02
N LYS A 123 7.41 -2.22 0.84
CA LYS A 123 8.27 -1.65 1.89
C LYS A 123 8.74 -2.69 2.90
N ALA A 124 7.86 -3.57 3.36
CA ALA A 124 8.22 -4.62 4.29
C ALA A 124 9.20 -5.62 3.65
N HIS A 125 8.98 -6.00 2.39
CA HIS A 125 9.87 -6.87 1.65
C HIS A 125 11.23 -6.20 1.40
N LEU A 126 11.24 -4.92 1.00
CA LEU A 126 12.48 -4.15 0.81
C LEU A 126 13.32 -4.09 2.10
N ALA A 127 12.68 -3.99 3.26
CA ALA A 127 13.35 -3.98 4.57
C ALA A 127 13.71 -5.38 5.08
N TRP A 128 13.32 -6.47 4.39
CA TRP A 128 13.61 -7.83 4.83
C TRP A 128 15.09 -8.14 4.73
N PRO A 129 15.74 -8.63 5.80
CA PRO A 129 17.15 -9.01 5.76
C PRO A 129 17.38 -10.15 4.75
N GLY A 130 18.18 -9.91 3.75
CA GLY A 130 18.50 -10.89 2.70
C GLY A 130 17.68 -10.75 1.40
N THR A 131 16.85 -9.72 1.28
CA THR A 131 16.22 -9.39 -0.02
C THR A 131 17.26 -9.27 -1.11
N HIS A 132 17.04 -9.99 -2.22
CA HIS A 132 17.99 -10.01 -3.34
C HIS A 132 18.15 -8.61 -3.96
N PRO A 133 19.36 -8.12 -4.33
CA PRO A 133 19.57 -6.77 -4.86
C PRO A 133 18.73 -6.43 -6.09
N GLU A 134 18.48 -7.37 -6.99
CA GLU A 134 17.59 -7.18 -8.16
C GLU A 134 16.14 -6.98 -7.72
N VAL A 135 15.70 -7.74 -6.70
CA VAL A 135 14.35 -7.58 -6.11
C VAL A 135 14.24 -6.24 -5.41
N ALA A 136 15.23 -5.85 -4.61
CA ALA A 136 15.26 -4.58 -3.91
C ALA A 136 15.15 -3.38 -4.89
N ARG A 137 15.85 -3.44 -6.04
CA ARG A 137 15.79 -2.40 -7.08
C ARG A 137 14.38 -2.27 -7.65
N THR A 138 13.73 -3.40 -7.98
CA THR A 138 12.38 -3.40 -8.52
C THR A 138 11.37 -2.90 -7.47
N LEU A 139 11.49 -3.35 -6.20
CA LEU A 139 10.66 -2.87 -5.12
C LEU A 139 10.75 -1.35 -4.95
N GLN A 140 11.98 -0.80 -4.95
CA GLN A 140 12.18 0.65 -4.80
C GLN A 140 11.53 1.43 -5.96
N GLN A 141 11.73 0.99 -7.20
CA GLN A 141 11.12 1.62 -8.38
C GLN A 141 9.59 1.61 -8.27
N LEU A 142 8.99 0.44 -8.00
CA LEU A 142 7.54 0.32 -8.01
C LEU A 142 6.89 1.04 -6.82
N ILE A 143 7.53 1.11 -5.65
CA ILE A 143 7.01 1.90 -4.52
C ILE A 143 6.76 3.35 -4.93
N ASP A 144 7.69 3.97 -5.66
CA ASP A 144 7.58 5.37 -6.08
C ASP A 144 6.40 5.56 -7.07
N GLU A 145 6.19 4.58 -7.99
CA GLU A 145 5.10 4.60 -8.96
C GLU A 145 3.73 4.37 -8.26
N GLU A 146 3.62 3.39 -7.35
CA GLU A 146 2.39 3.07 -6.60
C GLU A 146 1.91 4.22 -5.70
N VAL A 147 2.84 5.00 -5.14
CA VAL A 147 2.45 6.20 -4.40
C VAL A 147 1.73 7.22 -5.29
N GLY A 148 2.06 7.27 -6.57
CA GLY A 148 1.34 8.05 -7.58
C GLY A 148 -0.12 7.60 -7.71
N HIS A 149 -0.38 6.29 -7.76
CA HIS A 149 -1.72 5.70 -7.81
C HIS A 149 -2.56 6.10 -6.59
N ILE A 150 -2.02 5.94 -5.40
CA ILE A 150 -2.70 6.32 -4.16
C ILE A 150 -3.09 7.80 -4.16
N ARG A 151 -2.21 8.67 -4.65
CA ARG A 151 -2.45 10.12 -4.67
C ARG A 151 -3.64 10.48 -5.56
N TRP A 152 -3.67 10.00 -6.80
CA TRP A 152 -4.75 10.35 -7.71
C TRP A 152 -6.10 9.76 -7.26
N VAL A 153 -6.11 8.55 -6.71
CA VAL A 153 -7.33 7.94 -6.17
C VAL A 153 -7.83 8.74 -4.98
N LYS A 154 -6.92 9.15 -4.08
CA LYS A 154 -7.28 9.99 -2.94
C LYS A 154 -7.86 11.33 -3.38
N ASP A 155 -7.26 12.00 -4.37
CA ASP A 155 -7.78 13.27 -4.91
C ASP A 155 -9.20 13.10 -5.47
N ARG A 156 -9.51 11.98 -6.09
CA ARG A 156 -10.87 11.67 -6.59
C ARG A 156 -11.84 11.35 -5.46
N LEU A 157 -11.42 10.63 -4.41
CA LEU A 157 -12.22 10.38 -3.21
C LEU A 157 -12.56 11.69 -2.48
N ASP A 158 -11.58 12.59 -2.33
CA ASP A 158 -11.78 13.91 -1.72
C ASP A 158 -12.78 14.75 -2.54
N ALA A 159 -12.66 14.75 -3.88
CA ALA A 159 -13.61 15.44 -4.76
C ALA A 159 -15.01 14.83 -4.68
N TYR A 160 -15.12 13.52 -4.57
CA TYR A 160 -16.39 12.82 -4.37
C TYR A 160 -17.01 13.21 -3.02
N GLY A 161 -16.22 13.23 -1.94
CA GLY A 161 -16.65 13.64 -0.60
C GLY A 161 -17.15 15.07 -0.55
N ALA A 162 -16.46 15.99 -1.23
CA ALA A 162 -16.87 17.39 -1.33
C ALA A 162 -18.25 17.57 -1.98
N THR A 163 -18.65 16.64 -2.88
CA THR A 163 -19.94 16.71 -3.60
C THR A 163 -21.04 15.91 -2.90
N HIS A 164 -20.71 14.76 -2.31
CA HIS A 164 -21.68 13.78 -1.78
C HIS A 164 -21.65 13.64 -0.25
N GLY A 165 -20.67 14.28 0.40
CA GLY A 165 -20.44 14.22 1.84
C GLY A 165 -19.28 13.30 2.23
N ASP A 166 -18.35 13.80 3.06
CA ASP A 166 -17.16 13.06 3.53
C ASP A 166 -17.51 11.80 4.33
N LEU A 167 -18.67 11.80 5.01
CA LEU A 167 -19.11 10.64 5.78
C LEU A 167 -19.34 9.42 4.89
N VAL A 168 -19.93 9.63 3.70
CA VAL A 168 -20.19 8.55 2.74
C VAL A 168 -18.89 7.90 2.27
N VAL A 169 -17.86 8.71 2.01
CA VAL A 169 -16.53 8.21 1.62
C VAL A 169 -15.89 7.42 2.76
N ARG A 170 -15.93 7.96 3.99
CA ARG A 170 -15.38 7.28 5.18
C ARG A 170 -16.04 5.94 5.45
N GLU A 171 -17.36 5.87 5.43
CA GLU A 171 -18.11 4.63 5.65
C GLU A 171 -17.75 3.57 4.59
N MET A 172 -17.55 3.99 3.33
CA MET A 172 -17.13 3.10 2.26
C MET A 172 -15.71 2.58 2.47
N LEU A 173 -14.75 3.45 2.78
CA LEU A 173 -13.38 3.05 3.09
C LEU A 173 -13.33 2.12 4.30
N ASP A 174 -14.06 2.40 5.37
CA ASP A 174 -14.13 1.53 6.55
C ASP A 174 -14.74 0.17 6.23
N ARG A 175 -15.75 0.11 5.35
CA ARG A 175 -16.30 -1.14 4.88
C ARG A 175 -15.23 -1.97 4.16
N PHE A 176 -14.53 -1.37 3.20
CA PHE A 176 -13.51 -2.07 2.42
C PHE A 176 -12.27 -2.43 3.24
N LYS A 177 -11.86 -1.61 4.23
CA LYS A 177 -10.80 -1.98 5.19
C LYS A 177 -11.13 -3.24 5.97
N ARG A 178 -12.37 -3.37 6.48
CA ARG A 178 -12.79 -4.59 7.19
C ARG A 178 -12.75 -5.83 6.31
N ILE A 179 -13.13 -5.69 5.05
CA ILE A 179 -13.07 -6.78 4.07
C ILE A 179 -11.62 -7.13 3.75
N ASP A 180 -10.77 -6.11 3.58
CA ASP A 180 -9.34 -6.27 3.37
C ASP A 180 -8.67 -7.09 4.49
N GLU A 181 -8.97 -6.78 5.74
CA GLU A 181 -8.46 -7.53 6.89
C GLU A 181 -8.91 -9.00 6.87
N GLN A 182 -10.18 -9.25 6.51
CA GLN A 182 -10.71 -10.62 6.42
C GLN A 182 -10.04 -11.42 5.30
N VAL A 183 -9.92 -10.81 4.11
CA VAL A 183 -9.28 -11.44 2.94
C VAL A 183 -7.82 -11.69 3.21
N TYR A 184 -7.10 -10.72 3.78
CA TYR A 184 -5.68 -10.86 4.09
C TYR A 184 -5.42 -11.91 5.16
N ASN A 185 -6.26 -11.97 6.19
CA ASN A 185 -6.15 -13.03 7.20
C ASN A 185 -6.33 -14.43 6.60
N GLY A 186 -7.14 -14.56 5.55
CA GLY A 186 -7.30 -15.81 4.78
C GLY A 186 -6.04 -16.20 4.00
N LEU A 187 -5.18 -15.24 3.63
CA LEU A 187 -3.91 -15.51 2.96
C LEU A 187 -2.80 -16.00 3.92
N ARG A 188 -3.00 -15.90 5.23
CA ARG A 188 -2.04 -16.39 6.23
C ARG A 188 -1.81 -17.91 6.18
N GLN A 189 -2.63 -18.66 5.48
CA GLN A 189 -2.33 -20.07 5.18
C GLN A 189 -1.04 -20.25 4.36
N TYR A 190 -0.58 -19.21 3.68
CA TYR A 190 0.72 -19.13 2.99
C TYR A 190 1.76 -18.38 3.84
N ALA A 191 1.70 -18.53 5.18
CA ALA A 191 2.48 -17.75 6.15
C ALA A 191 3.98 -17.70 5.82
N ASP A 192 4.56 -18.84 5.39
CA ASP A 192 5.99 -18.93 5.05
C ASP A 192 6.37 -18.05 3.85
N CYS A 193 5.45 -17.85 2.89
CA CYS A 193 5.67 -16.97 1.74
C CYS A 193 5.43 -15.49 2.11
N PHE A 194 4.51 -15.22 3.03
CA PHE A 194 4.17 -13.87 3.46
C PHE A 194 4.96 -13.36 4.67
N GLU A 195 5.90 -14.14 5.22
CA GLU A 195 6.73 -13.69 6.34
C GLU A 195 7.50 -12.41 6.00
N MET A 196 8.01 -12.32 4.77
CA MET A 196 8.74 -11.15 4.27
C MET A 196 7.91 -9.87 4.20
N VAL A 197 6.58 -9.97 4.16
CA VAL A 197 5.66 -8.82 4.07
C VAL A 197 4.82 -8.61 5.33
N ALA A 198 5.05 -9.43 6.37
CA ALA A 198 4.32 -9.31 7.62
C ALA A 198 4.61 -8.00 8.37
N GLY A 199 5.77 -7.39 8.07
CA GLY A 199 6.25 -6.21 8.78
C GLY A 199 6.62 -6.50 10.25
N PRO A 200 7.20 -5.56 10.96
CA PRO A 200 7.51 -5.72 12.37
C PRO A 200 6.23 -5.88 13.18
N LYS A 201 6.27 -6.74 14.20
CA LYS A 201 5.13 -6.89 15.14
C LYS A 201 4.85 -5.54 15.80
N LYS A 202 3.60 -5.09 15.73
CA LYS A 202 3.16 -3.87 16.40
C LYS A 202 3.23 -4.08 17.91
N ASP A 203 4.07 -3.29 18.61
CA ASP A 203 4.06 -3.27 20.06
C ASP A 203 2.95 -2.32 20.53
N SER A 204 1.86 -2.89 21.04
CA SER A 204 0.67 -2.15 21.47
C SER A 204 0.85 -1.41 22.79
N THR A 205 2.00 -1.54 23.44
CA THR A 205 2.29 -0.91 24.75
C THR A 205 3.00 0.44 24.63
N ASP A 206 3.49 0.79 23.44
CA ASP A 206 4.18 2.04 23.18
C ASP A 206 3.24 3.26 23.24
N SER A 207 3.77 4.40 23.74
CA SER A 207 3.07 5.67 23.71
C SER A 207 2.77 6.11 22.26
N ILE A 208 1.73 6.94 22.07
CA ILE A 208 1.41 7.53 20.75
C ILE A 208 2.64 8.23 20.16
N GLU A 209 3.40 8.94 20.99
CA GLU A 209 4.61 9.64 20.55
C GLU A 209 5.68 8.67 20.04
N ASN A 210 5.97 7.59 20.77
CA ASN A 210 6.95 6.59 20.35
C ASN A 210 6.53 5.88 19.07
N ARG A 211 5.25 5.54 18.95
CA ARG A 211 4.68 4.95 17.75
C ARG A 211 4.79 5.90 16.55
N LEU A 212 4.44 7.19 16.74
CA LEU A 212 4.58 8.22 15.70
C LEU A 212 6.03 8.44 15.31
N ARG A 213 6.96 8.45 16.27
CA ARG A 213 8.39 8.56 16.00
C ARG A 213 8.92 7.40 15.18
N ARG A 214 8.52 6.18 15.50
CA ARG A 214 8.88 4.98 14.73
C ARG A 214 8.34 5.07 13.29
N VAL A 215 7.05 5.35 13.13
CA VAL A 215 6.42 5.51 11.80
C VAL A 215 7.12 6.59 10.98
N ALA A 216 7.46 7.74 11.59
CA ALA A 216 8.17 8.80 10.91
C ALA A 216 9.57 8.37 10.49
N ALA A 217 10.33 7.70 11.38
CA ALA A 217 11.66 7.18 11.06
C ALA A 217 11.63 6.22 9.87
N GLU A 218 10.72 5.25 9.91
CA GLU A 218 10.58 4.22 8.88
C GLU A 218 10.08 4.77 7.54
N SER A 219 9.14 5.72 7.58
CA SER A 219 8.51 6.26 6.36
C SER A 219 9.36 7.32 5.67
N LEU A 220 10.10 8.13 6.45
CA LEU A 220 10.88 9.25 5.95
C LEU A 220 12.38 8.92 5.81
N GLY A 221 12.80 7.72 6.22
CA GLY A 221 14.21 7.30 6.16
C GLY A 221 15.13 8.13 7.09
N LEU A 222 14.59 8.73 8.16
CA LEU A 222 15.33 9.58 9.10
C LEU A 222 15.74 8.79 10.35
N ALA A 223 16.91 9.12 10.91
CA ALA A 223 17.28 8.55 12.19
C ALA A 223 16.35 9.10 13.30
N PRO A 224 15.98 8.28 14.32
CA PRO A 224 15.11 8.74 15.41
C PRO A 224 15.61 10.01 16.14
N SER A 225 16.93 10.24 16.15
CA SER A 225 17.57 11.44 16.72
C SER A 225 17.36 12.71 15.89
N GLU A 226 17.03 12.58 14.61
CA GLU A 226 16.79 13.70 13.67
C GLU A 226 15.33 14.16 13.74
N LEU A 227 14.42 13.31 14.27
CA LEU A 227 13.00 13.57 14.36
C LEU A 227 12.67 14.52 15.51
N ARG A 228 12.69 15.81 15.23
CA ARG A 228 12.24 16.86 16.16
C ARG A 228 10.76 17.15 15.94
N PHE A 229 9.96 17.06 16.99
CA PHE A 229 8.50 17.25 16.92
C PHE A 229 8.11 18.72 16.69
N ASP A 230 8.97 19.65 17.04
CA ASP A 230 8.83 21.09 16.83
C ASP A 230 9.32 21.58 15.47
N ALA A 231 10.13 20.78 14.76
CA ALA A 231 10.59 21.10 13.42
C ALA A 231 9.45 20.98 12.40
N SER A 232 9.43 21.86 11.42
CA SER A 232 8.51 21.71 10.28
C SER A 232 8.90 20.50 9.43
N LEU A 233 7.91 19.88 8.77
CA LEU A 233 8.15 18.77 7.85
C LEU A 233 9.13 19.16 6.73
N ALA A 234 9.09 20.42 6.27
CA ALA A 234 10.03 20.93 5.28
C ALA A 234 11.48 21.02 5.82
N GLU A 235 11.67 21.40 7.11
CA GLU A 235 12.99 21.39 7.76
C GLU A 235 13.55 19.99 7.95
N LEU A 236 12.67 18.97 8.01
CA LEU A 236 13.05 17.57 8.04
C LEU A 236 13.35 17.01 6.63
N GLY A 237 13.28 17.85 5.59
CA GLY A 237 13.52 17.44 4.21
C GLY A 237 12.39 16.64 3.57
N VAL A 238 11.20 16.61 4.20
CA VAL A 238 10.03 15.88 3.74
C VAL A 238 9.44 16.58 2.53
N ASP A 239 9.47 15.95 1.38
CA ASP A 239 8.82 16.43 0.17
C ASP A 239 7.34 16.04 0.12
N SER A 240 6.65 16.40 -0.98
CA SER A 240 5.21 16.11 -1.12
C SER A 240 4.91 14.62 -1.31
N LEU A 241 5.87 13.84 -1.81
CA LEU A 241 5.75 12.39 -1.98
C LEU A 241 5.96 11.70 -0.64
N ASP A 242 7.04 12.06 0.06
CA ASP A 242 7.33 11.58 1.41
C ASP A 242 6.16 11.83 2.36
N LEU A 243 5.54 13.02 2.27
CA LEU A 243 4.38 13.36 3.09
C LEU A 243 3.21 12.41 2.85
N VAL A 244 2.91 12.05 1.59
CA VAL A 244 1.83 11.09 1.28
C VAL A 244 2.13 9.74 1.91
N VAL A 245 3.34 9.23 1.70
CA VAL A 245 3.78 7.93 2.24
C VAL A 245 3.73 7.92 3.76
N PHE A 246 4.23 8.97 4.38
CA PHE A 246 4.22 9.14 5.84
C PHE A 246 2.79 9.21 6.40
N MET A 247 1.92 10.03 5.80
CA MET A 247 0.54 10.14 6.25
C MET A 247 -0.22 8.82 6.14
N MET A 248 0.00 8.05 5.07
CA MET A 248 -0.55 6.70 4.93
C MET A 248 -0.10 5.79 6.08
N ALA A 249 1.21 5.78 6.37
CA ALA A 249 1.74 4.94 7.44
C ALA A 249 1.17 5.34 8.81
N VAL A 250 0.95 6.63 9.04
CA VAL A 250 0.28 7.14 10.25
C VAL A 250 -1.18 6.69 10.32
N GLU A 251 -1.92 6.85 9.24
CA GLU A 251 -3.32 6.41 9.16
C GLU A 251 -3.46 4.91 9.42
N ASP A 252 -2.54 4.11 8.88
CA ASP A 252 -2.50 2.66 9.08
C ASP A 252 -2.10 2.27 10.51
N GLU A 253 -1.11 2.96 11.09
CA GLU A 253 -0.64 2.66 12.46
C GLU A 253 -1.71 2.99 13.50
N PHE A 254 -2.39 4.13 13.34
CA PHE A 254 -3.33 4.65 14.33
C PHE A 254 -4.80 4.35 13.99
N SER A 255 -5.07 3.71 12.84
CA SER A 255 -6.43 3.43 12.35
C SER A 255 -7.30 4.68 12.27
N VAL A 256 -6.74 5.77 11.75
CA VAL A 256 -7.39 7.06 11.54
C VAL A 256 -7.31 7.43 10.06
N GLU A 257 -8.14 8.40 9.64
CA GLU A 257 -8.09 8.98 8.29
C GLU A 257 -7.95 10.50 8.40
N PHE A 258 -7.08 11.08 7.57
CA PHE A 258 -6.89 12.53 7.51
C PHE A 258 -7.44 13.06 6.18
N THR A 259 -8.28 14.09 6.27
CA THR A 259 -8.74 14.82 5.08
C THR A 259 -7.60 15.64 4.47
N ARG A 260 -7.81 16.12 3.24
CA ARG A 260 -6.85 17.01 2.58
C ARG A 260 -6.65 18.33 3.35
N GLU A 261 -7.72 18.86 3.99
CA GLU A 261 -7.64 20.01 4.88
C GLU A 261 -6.79 19.72 6.11
N ASP A 262 -6.99 18.56 6.73
CA ASP A 262 -6.14 18.13 7.85
C ASP A 262 -4.68 18.13 7.45
N GLN A 263 -4.34 17.48 6.32
CA GLN A 263 -2.96 17.37 5.84
C GLN A 263 -2.33 18.73 5.54
N LYS A 264 -3.08 19.65 4.90
CA LYS A 264 -2.59 21.02 4.64
C LYS A 264 -2.35 21.84 5.90
N SER A 265 -3.06 21.55 6.98
CA SER A 265 -2.91 22.22 8.27
C SER A 265 -1.75 21.70 9.11
N LEU A 266 -1.23 20.50 8.80
CA LEU A 266 -0.11 19.86 9.50
C LEU A 266 1.22 20.49 9.06
N LYS A 267 1.92 21.09 9.99
CA LYS A 267 3.20 21.72 9.73
C LYS A 267 4.36 20.96 10.36
N SER A 268 4.11 20.20 11.44
CA SER A 268 5.13 19.51 12.22
C SER A 268 4.61 18.15 12.71
N LEU A 269 5.51 17.29 13.20
CA LEU A 269 5.15 16.06 13.90
C LEU A 269 4.36 16.34 15.19
N GLY A 270 4.62 17.48 15.83
CA GLY A 270 3.89 17.92 17.02
C GLY A 270 2.44 18.24 16.74
N ASP A 271 2.13 18.89 15.60
CA ASP A 271 0.75 19.13 15.17
C ASP A 271 0.03 17.80 14.93
N LEU A 272 0.71 16.85 14.29
CA LEU A 272 0.15 15.54 14.02
C LEU A 272 -0.12 14.75 15.32
N LEU A 273 0.81 14.80 16.27
CA LEU A 273 0.62 14.20 17.59
C LEU A 273 -0.58 14.78 18.33
N ALA A 274 -0.75 16.11 18.30
CA ALA A 274 -1.91 16.78 18.89
C ALA A 274 -3.22 16.32 18.22
N ARG A 275 -3.25 16.24 16.89
CA ARG A 275 -4.42 15.75 16.13
C ARG A 275 -4.78 14.30 16.44
N LEU A 276 -3.79 13.42 16.60
CA LEU A 276 -4.02 12.02 16.98
C LEU A 276 -4.67 11.92 18.36
N LYS A 277 -4.19 12.73 19.32
CA LYS A 277 -4.79 12.81 20.67
C LYS A 277 -6.21 13.35 20.64
N ASP A 278 -6.48 14.42 19.89
CA ASP A 278 -7.80 15.02 19.73
C ASP A 278 -8.82 14.04 19.10
N ARG A 279 -8.34 13.12 18.24
CA ARG A 279 -9.17 12.08 17.64
C ARG A 279 -9.39 10.87 18.55
N GLY A 280 -8.95 10.93 19.81
CA GLY A 280 -9.17 9.89 20.82
C GLY A 280 -8.32 8.66 20.63
N VAL A 281 -7.19 8.75 19.91
CA VAL A 281 -6.19 7.69 19.89
C VAL A 281 -5.65 7.52 21.31
N SER A 282 -5.76 6.32 21.90
CA SER A 282 -5.34 6.05 23.26
C SER A 282 -3.92 5.47 23.32
N GLU A 283 -3.20 5.73 24.43
CA GLU A 283 -1.84 5.22 24.67
C GLU A 283 -1.79 3.70 24.88
N ALA A 284 -2.94 3.07 25.15
CA ALA A 284 -3.06 1.64 25.36
C ALA A 284 -4.34 1.12 24.72
N SER A 285 -4.34 0.88 23.44
CA SER A 285 -5.23 -0.06 22.76
C SER A 285 -5.45 0.30 21.30
N GLY A 286 -5.16 -0.60 20.39
CA GLY A 286 -5.74 -0.64 19.06
C GLY A 286 -7.21 -1.12 19.07
N VAL A 287 -8.02 -0.71 20.06
CA VAL A 287 -9.46 -1.02 20.13
C VAL A 287 -10.20 0.29 20.45
N LEU A 288 -10.89 0.81 19.47
CA LEU A 288 -11.94 1.82 19.67
C LEU A 288 -12.89 1.30 20.76
N LYS A 289 -13.03 2.04 21.87
CA LYS A 289 -14.12 1.80 22.81
C LYS A 289 -15.44 1.93 22.03
N ARG A 290 -16.11 0.80 21.79
CA ARG A 290 -17.50 0.79 21.35
C ARG A 290 -18.28 1.62 22.33
N GLY A 291 -18.80 2.76 21.87
CA GLY A 291 -19.76 3.53 22.63
C GLY A 291 -20.89 2.60 23.06
N ALA A 292 -21.22 2.64 24.33
CA ALA A 292 -22.34 1.92 24.91
C ALA A 292 -23.60 2.27 24.15
N VAL A 293 -24.13 1.29 23.40
CA VAL A 293 -25.51 1.33 22.93
C VAL A 293 -26.32 1.07 24.20
N SER A 294 -26.91 2.12 24.76
CA SER A 294 -27.89 2.00 25.83
C SER A 294 -29.05 1.16 25.32
N GLU A 295 -29.33 0.09 26.02
CA GLU A 295 -30.58 -0.62 25.97
C GLU A 295 -31.76 0.38 26.11
N LEU A 296 -32.59 0.43 25.09
CA LEU A 296 -33.97 0.88 25.22
C LEU A 296 -34.87 -0.30 24.89
N ARG A 297 -35.61 -0.66 25.90
CA ARG A 297 -36.68 -1.66 25.92
C ARG A 297 -37.78 -1.34 24.91
#